data_34a06c324fcf780a70435cd49de86df7
#
_entry.id   34a06c324fcf780a70435cd49de86df7
#
_cell.length_a   1.000
_cell.length_b   1.000
_cell.length_c   1.000
_cell.angle_alpha   90.00
_cell.angle_beta   90.00
_cell.angle_gamma   90.00
#
_symmetry.space_group_name_H-M   'P 1'
#
loop_
_entity.id
_entity.type
_entity.pdbx_description
1 polymer ?
#
loop_
_entity_poly.entity_id
_entity_poly.type
_entity_poly.pdbx_seq_one_letter_code
_entity_poly.pdbx_strand_id
1 'polypeptide(L)'
;LVARQPIFDLTGRVWGYELLFRDPSLKPGLGGRSSQAATSTVMIDGFELMRPTLIKQQRFFINFTAEFLEAELPSVLPPEICVIEILESVEPSASVLTGIRNLKKRGYLFALDDYIGQPHLAPFLSLVDIVKVDVLSLSPSEAARQAAALTRYPVRLLAEKVETHEVAERCRAQGFTLFQGFFYGRAEVVRGKKLAPSQITKARLISLAADQEIELEKLIESISADVFLSYKLLKLVNSVYFGLAMQIRHVGHAAYMLGTKRVKQWLCVTALAEMDASPMSQELVCFSAL
;
A
#
# COMPACT_ATOMS: atom_id res chain seq x y z
N LEU A 1 0.84 8.45 -12.77
CA LEU A 1 1.76 7.35 -13.06
C LEU A 1 2.16 6.63 -11.78
N VAL A 2 2.40 5.33 -11.85
CA VAL A 2 2.96 4.56 -10.74
C VAL A 2 4.38 4.16 -11.13
N ALA A 3 5.32 4.40 -10.22
CA ALA A 3 6.68 3.91 -10.32
C ALA A 3 6.87 2.77 -9.31
N ARG A 4 7.85 1.90 -9.58
CA ARG A 4 8.29 0.88 -8.64
C ARG A 4 9.78 1.00 -8.39
N GLN A 5 10.18 0.77 -7.15
CA GLN A 5 11.59 0.70 -6.79
C GLN A 5 11.89 -0.67 -6.16
N PRO A 6 12.90 -1.40 -6.66
CA PRO A 6 13.20 -2.73 -6.15
C PRO A 6 13.84 -2.68 -4.77
N ILE A 7 13.47 -3.65 -3.94
CA ILE A 7 14.04 -3.94 -2.62
C ILE A 7 14.74 -5.29 -2.71
N PHE A 8 16.00 -5.35 -2.37
CA PHE A 8 16.85 -6.54 -2.51
C PHE A 8 17.15 -7.20 -1.17
N ASP A 9 17.30 -8.50 -1.19
CA ASP A 9 17.78 -9.29 -0.05
C ASP A 9 19.31 -9.38 0.00
N LEU A 10 19.82 -10.06 1.02
CA LEU A 10 21.26 -10.31 1.19
C LEU A 10 21.92 -11.05 0.03
N THR A 11 21.15 -11.81 -0.76
CA THR A 11 21.65 -12.56 -1.91
C THR A 11 21.63 -11.75 -3.21
N GLY A 12 21.16 -10.50 -3.16
CA GLY A 12 20.99 -9.63 -4.33
C GLY A 12 19.76 -9.97 -5.17
N ARG A 13 18.84 -10.78 -4.65
CA ARG A 13 17.54 -11.06 -5.31
C ARG A 13 16.52 -10.02 -4.90
N VAL A 14 15.63 -9.68 -5.85
CA VAL A 14 14.52 -8.78 -5.56
C VAL A 14 13.52 -9.47 -4.62
N TRP A 15 13.43 -8.97 -3.40
CA TRP A 15 12.50 -9.42 -2.36
C TRP A 15 11.10 -8.80 -2.53
N GLY A 16 11.05 -7.56 -3.02
CA GLY A 16 9.82 -6.82 -3.25
C GLY A 16 10.04 -5.54 -4.02
N TYR A 17 8.99 -4.77 -4.18
CA TYR A 17 9.01 -3.46 -4.83
C TYR A 17 8.22 -2.45 -4.00
N GLU A 18 8.78 -1.30 -3.73
CA GLU A 18 8.01 -0.16 -3.25
C GLU A 18 7.26 0.49 -4.43
N LEU A 19 5.96 0.73 -4.24
CA LEU A 19 5.12 1.40 -5.22
C LEU A 19 4.98 2.88 -4.88
N LEU A 20 5.40 3.72 -5.81
CA LEU A 20 5.45 5.17 -5.64
C LEU A 20 4.46 5.84 -6.60
N PHE A 21 3.65 6.75 -6.07
CA PHE A 21 2.85 7.62 -6.93
C PHE A 21 3.75 8.69 -7.59
N ARG A 22 3.58 8.86 -8.91
CA ARG A 22 4.23 9.92 -9.68
C ARG A 22 3.18 10.75 -10.40
N ASP A 23 3.04 12.01 -10.01
CA ASP A 23 2.23 12.96 -10.76
C ASP A 23 3.05 13.49 -11.94
N PRO A 24 2.62 13.21 -13.21
CA PRO A 24 3.38 13.66 -14.37
C PRO A 24 3.38 15.19 -14.57
N SER A 25 2.47 15.91 -13.91
CA SER A 25 2.36 17.38 -14.00
C SER A 25 3.30 18.12 -13.03
N LEU A 26 3.91 17.38 -12.09
CA LEU A 26 4.74 17.98 -11.03
C LEU A 26 6.22 17.60 -11.19
N LYS A 27 7.08 18.55 -10.85
CA LYS A 27 8.52 18.30 -10.70
C LYS A 27 8.74 17.31 -9.54
N PRO A 28 9.76 16.44 -9.61
CA PRO A 28 10.10 15.53 -8.52
C PRO A 28 10.23 16.29 -7.19
N GLY A 29 9.48 15.88 -6.16
CA GLY A 29 9.52 16.47 -4.82
C GLY A 29 8.39 17.45 -4.47
N LEU A 30 7.49 17.79 -5.40
CA LEU A 30 6.31 18.61 -5.10
C LEU A 30 5.04 17.74 -5.15
N GLY A 31 4.46 17.47 -4.00
CA GLY A 31 3.21 16.74 -3.87
C GLY A 31 2.02 17.57 -4.39
N GLY A 32 1.26 17.01 -5.35
CA GLY A 32 0.11 17.69 -5.96
C GLY A 32 -1.24 17.03 -5.70
N ARG A 33 -1.27 15.79 -5.21
CA ARG A 33 -2.50 15.12 -4.76
C ARG A 33 -2.46 14.92 -3.27
N SER A 34 -3.65 14.81 -2.64
CA SER A 34 -3.70 14.37 -1.24
C SER A 34 -3.02 13.00 -1.11
N SER A 35 -2.35 12.77 0.00
CA SER A 35 -1.69 11.51 0.33
C SER A 35 -2.65 10.32 0.15
N GLN A 36 -3.93 10.49 0.50
CA GLN A 36 -5.00 9.49 0.33
C GLN A 36 -5.28 9.15 -1.13
N ALA A 37 -5.43 10.14 -2.01
CA ALA A 37 -5.65 9.90 -3.44
C ALA A 37 -4.44 9.24 -4.11
N ALA A 38 -3.23 9.57 -3.68
CA ALA A 38 -2.00 8.92 -4.14
C ALA A 38 -1.98 7.45 -3.74
N THR A 39 -2.21 7.13 -2.46
CA THR A 39 -2.28 5.76 -1.94
C THR A 39 -3.36 4.95 -2.65
N SER A 40 -4.57 5.50 -2.80
CA SER A 40 -5.68 4.84 -3.51
C SER A 40 -5.33 4.52 -4.96
N THR A 41 -4.68 5.46 -5.66
CA THR A 41 -4.22 5.24 -7.05
C THR A 41 -3.17 4.11 -7.11
N VAL A 42 -2.25 4.06 -6.16
CA VAL A 42 -1.25 2.98 -6.07
C VAL A 42 -1.93 1.64 -5.81
N MET A 43 -2.89 1.59 -4.88
CA MET A 43 -3.61 0.35 -4.56
C MET A 43 -4.39 -0.20 -5.76
N ILE A 44 -5.12 0.64 -6.47
CA ILE A 44 -6.00 0.21 -7.56
C ILE A 44 -5.24 0.07 -8.88
N ASP A 45 -4.57 1.14 -9.32
CA ASP A 45 -3.90 1.17 -10.63
C ASP A 45 -2.51 0.52 -10.59
N GLY A 46 -1.77 0.75 -9.49
CA GLY A 46 -0.43 0.18 -9.30
C GLY A 46 -0.49 -1.33 -9.22
N PHE A 47 -1.42 -1.85 -8.45
CA PHE A 47 -1.64 -3.29 -8.34
C PHE A 47 -1.99 -3.93 -9.69
N GLU A 48 -2.89 -3.29 -10.48
CA GLU A 48 -3.25 -3.79 -11.81
C GLU A 48 -2.08 -3.82 -12.80
N LEU A 49 -1.27 -2.76 -12.79
CA LEU A 49 -0.16 -2.61 -13.74
C LEU A 49 1.03 -3.50 -13.39
N MET A 50 1.31 -3.67 -12.09
CA MET A 50 2.53 -4.33 -11.63
C MET A 50 2.35 -5.84 -11.42
N ARG A 51 1.12 -6.30 -11.21
CA ARG A 51 0.80 -7.69 -10.96
C ARG A 51 1.41 -8.69 -11.96
N PRO A 52 1.36 -8.46 -13.28
CA PRO A 52 1.93 -9.40 -14.25
C PRO A 52 3.46 -9.54 -14.14
N THR A 53 4.12 -8.61 -13.47
CA THR A 53 5.58 -8.55 -13.34
C THR A 53 6.10 -9.15 -12.04
N LEU A 54 5.22 -9.51 -11.08
CA LEU A 54 5.62 -10.17 -9.85
C LEU A 54 5.96 -11.64 -10.08
N ILE A 55 7.12 -12.02 -9.60
CA ILE A 55 7.51 -13.42 -9.46
C ILE A 55 6.96 -13.93 -8.12
N LYS A 56 6.62 -15.22 -8.07
CA LYS A 56 6.13 -15.89 -6.86
C LYS A 56 6.99 -15.54 -5.63
N GLN A 57 6.36 -15.09 -4.55
CA GLN A 57 6.94 -14.62 -3.28
C GLN A 57 7.40 -13.15 -3.22
N GLN A 58 7.41 -12.38 -4.31
CA GLN A 58 7.66 -10.94 -4.24
C GLN A 58 6.44 -10.20 -3.68
N ARG A 59 6.69 -9.04 -3.06
CA ARG A 59 5.67 -8.23 -2.41
C ARG A 59 5.73 -6.79 -2.87
N PHE A 60 4.60 -6.09 -2.76
CA PHE A 60 4.52 -4.66 -2.93
C PHE A 60 4.47 -3.97 -1.58
N PHE A 61 5.32 -2.98 -1.42
CA PHE A 61 5.27 -2.04 -0.33
C PHE A 61 4.42 -0.84 -0.77
N ILE A 62 3.46 -0.49 0.05
CA ILE A 62 2.53 0.59 -0.25
C ILE A 62 2.37 1.46 0.99
N ASN A 63 2.55 2.76 0.81
CA ASN A 63 2.42 3.78 1.85
C ASN A 63 0.95 4.02 2.22
N PHE A 64 0.64 4.00 3.51
CA PHE A 64 -0.70 4.23 4.04
C PHE A 64 -0.72 5.35 5.08
N THR A 65 -1.75 6.18 5.02
CA THR A 65 -2.03 7.21 6.03
C THR A 65 -2.77 6.63 7.23
N ALA A 66 -2.88 7.39 8.31
CA ALA A 66 -3.59 6.99 9.53
C ALA A 66 -5.03 6.56 9.24
N GLU A 67 -5.75 7.34 8.43
CA GLU A 67 -7.17 7.09 8.10
C GLU A 67 -7.36 5.75 7.36
N PHE A 68 -6.42 5.38 6.48
CA PHE A 68 -6.46 4.10 5.79
C PHE A 68 -6.23 2.92 6.74
N LEU A 69 -5.35 3.11 7.73
CA LEU A 69 -5.08 2.09 8.74
C LEU A 69 -6.27 1.91 9.70
N GLU A 70 -6.88 3.01 10.12
CA GLU A 70 -8.08 3.02 10.98
C GLU A 70 -9.28 2.34 10.30
N ALA A 71 -9.51 2.67 9.02
CA ALA A 71 -10.58 2.07 8.22
C ALA A 71 -10.26 0.66 7.69
N GLU A 72 -9.08 0.11 7.98
CA GLU A 72 -8.58 -1.18 7.50
C GLU A 72 -8.65 -1.32 5.96
N LEU A 73 -8.52 -0.22 5.21
CA LEU A 73 -8.60 -0.21 3.74
C LEU A 73 -7.54 -1.07 3.04
N PRO A 74 -6.32 -1.29 3.60
CA PRO A 74 -5.37 -2.25 3.02
C PRO A 74 -5.96 -3.65 2.80
N SER A 75 -7.03 -4.01 3.51
CA SER A 75 -7.69 -5.34 3.38
C SER A 75 -8.33 -5.61 2.01
N VAL A 76 -8.39 -4.63 1.13
CA VAL A 76 -8.76 -4.78 -0.28
C VAL A 76 -7.73 -5.60 -1.05
N LEU A 77 -6.46 -5.52 -0.67
CA LEU A 77 -5.36 -6.27 -1.29
C LEU A 77 -5.07 -7.56 -0.51
N PRO A 78 -4.61 -8.63 -1.18
CA PRO A 78 -4.22 -9.86 -0.50
C PRO A 78 -2.98 -9.66 0.40
N PRO A 79 -2.95 -10.22 1.63
CA PRO A 79 -1.83 -10.04 2.56
C PRO A 79 -0.51 -10.67 2.08
N GLU A 80 -0.58 -11.67 1.20
CA GLU A 80 0.59 -12.39 0.69
C GLU A 80 1.49 -11.50 -0.18
N ILE A 81 0.91 -10.43 -0.74
CA ILE A 81 1.62 -9.56 -1.69
C ILE A 81 1.73 -8.11 -1.24
N CYS A 82 1.04 -7.72 -0.17
CA CYS A 82 1.04 -6.37 0.35
C CYS A 82 1.85 -6.30 1.65
N VAL A 83 2.86 -5.43 1.67
CA VAL A 83 3.47 -4.91 2.88
C VAL A 83 2.92 -3.51 3.10
N ILE A 84 2.33 -3.29 4.25
CA ILE A 84 1.74 -2.00 4.62
C ILE A 84 2.84 -1.12 5.20
N GLU A 85 3.16 -0.01 4.52
CA GLU A 85 4.11 0.96 5.03
C GLU A 85 3.38 2.02 5.86
N ILE A 86 3.85 2.19 7.10
CA ILE A 86 3.38 3.24 8.01
C ILE A 86 4.31 4.43 7.79
N LEU A 87 3.76 5.54 7.29
CA LEU A 87 4.52 6.78 7.09
C LEU A 87 5.02 7.34 8.44
N GLU A 88 6.16 8.00 8.43
CA GLU A 88 6.76 8.65 9.60
C GLU A 88 5.87 9.75 10.22
N SER A 89 4.91 10.27 9.45
CA SER A 89 3.92 11.27 9.89
C SER A 89 2.70 10.69 10.59
N VAL A 90 2.56 9.37 10.64
CA VAL A 90 1.42 8.71 11.28
C VAL A 90 1.61 8.69 12.79
N GLU A 91 0.66 9.26 13.51
CA GLU A 91 0.64 9.23 14.98
C GLU A 91 0.05 7.90 15.49
N PRO A 92 0.63 7.30 16.57
CA PRO A 92 0.17 6.03 17.12
C PRO A 92 -1.08 6.17 17.99
N SER A 93 -2.17 6.68 17.41
CA SER A 93 -3.48 6.75 18.07
C SER A 93 -4.03 5.37 18.43
N ALA A 94 -4.97 5.29 19.38
CA ALA A 94 -5.60 4.03 19.76
C ALA A 94 -6.31 3.36 18.56
N SER A 95 -6.95 4.13 17.69
CA SER A 95 -7.63 3.67 16.47
C SER A 95 -6.62 3.10 15.45
N VAL A 96 -5.54 3.82 15.15
CA VAL A 96 -4.47 3.35 14.27
C VAL A 96 -3.87 2.03 14.78
N LEU A 97 -3.50 1.97 16.07
CA LEU A 97 -2.92 0.77 16.66
C LEU A 97 -3.89 -0.42 16.63
N THR A 98 -5.20 -0.16 16.76
CA THR A 98 -6.24 -1.19 16.64
C THR A 98 -6.36 -1.70 15.22
N GLY A 99 -6.42 -0.81 14.22
CA GLY A 99 -6.43 -1.17 12.81
C GLY A 99 -5.22 -2.02 12.40
N ILE A 100 -4.01 -1.63 12.85
CA ILE A 100 -2.78 -2.39 12.62
C ILE A 100 -2.89 -3.81 13.21
N ARG A 101 -3.33 -3.94 14.48
CA ARG A 101 -3.49 -5.26 15.12
C ARG A 101 -4.49 -6.15 14.38
N ASN A 102 -5.59 -5.57 13.90
CA ASN A 102 -6.60 -6.30 13.14
C ASN A 102 -6.06 -6.78 11.79
N LEU A 103 -5.34 -5.92 11.07
CA LEU A 103 -4.70 -6.28 9.82
C LEU A 103 -3.59 -7.33 10.03
N LYS A 104 -2.79 -7.24 11.11
CA LYS A 104 -1.80 -8.28 11.45
C LYS A 104 -2.44 -9.64 11.69
N LYS A 105 -3.58 -9.71 12.38
CA LYS A 105 -4.34 -10.98 12.57
C LYS A 105 -4.78 -11.60 11.24
N ARG A 106 -4.89 -10.81 10.17
CA ARG A 106 -5.21 -11.27 8.82
C ARG A 106 -3.97 -11.63 7.99
N GLY A 107 -2.78 -11.56 8.56
CA GLY A 107 -1.53 -11.97 7.92
C GLY A 107 -0.78 -10.87 7.16
N TYR A 108 -1.16 -9.59 7.30
CA TYR A 108 -0.40 -8.49 6.70
C TYR A 108 0.93 -8.28 7.39
N LEU A 109 1.96 -8.01 6.60
CA LEU A 109 3.24 -7.49 7.08
C LEU A 109 3.21 -5.97 7.09
N PHE A 110 3.93 -5.40 8.06
CA PHE A 110 4.05 -3.97 8.25
C PHE A 110 5.51 -3.52 8.14
N ALA A 111 5.73 -2.39 7.51
CA ALA A 111 7.00 -1.67 7.50
C ALA A 111 6.81 -0.28 8.12
N LEU A 112 7.76 0.18 8.92
CA LEU A 112 7.84 1.54 9.41
C LEU A 112 8.77 2.33 8.52
N ASP A 113 8.29 3.43 7.93
CA ASP A 113 9.02 4.20 6.92
C ASP A 113 9.90 5.30 7.54
N ASP A 114 10.99 5.65 6.84
CA ASP A 114 11.92 6.74 7.15
C ASP A 114 12.29 6.85 8.65
N TYR A 115 12.57 5.69 9.29
CA TYR A 115 12.91 5.66 10.72
C TYR A 115 14.34 6.12 10.98
N ILE A 116 14.49 7.15 11.82
CA ILE A 116 15.78 7.69 12.27
C ILE A 116 15.87 7.77 13.81
N GLY A 117 14.97 7.09 14.53
CA GLY A 117 14.94 7.07 16.00
C GLY A 117 13.91 8.02 16.62
N GLN A 118 12.88 8.41 15.90
CA GLN A 118 11.81 9.31 16.38
C GLN A 118 11.06 8.67 17.56
N PRO A 119 11.02 9.33 18.76
CA PRO A 119 10.40 8.74 19.96
C PRO A 119 8.92 8.44 19.81
N HIS A 120 8.15 9.25 19.06
CA HIS A 120 6.72 9.07 18.87
C HIS A 120 6.39 7.79 18.07
N LEU A 121 7.32 7.28 17.26
CA LEU A 121 7.14 6.05 16.48
C LEU A 121 7.43 4.76 17.30
N ALA A 122 7.96 4.89 18.52
CA ALA A 122 8.30 3.74 19.36
C ALA A 122 7.14 2.74 19.58
N PRO A 123 5.87 3.15 19.72
CA PRO A 123 4.75 2.21 19.85
C PRO A 123 4.57 1.28 18.65
N PHE A 124 4.99 1.67 17.45
CA PHE A 124 4.90 0.84 16.25
C PHE A 124 5.95 -0.27 16.22
N LEU A 125 7.12 -0.08 16.85
CA LEU A 125 8.25 -1.02 16.76
C LEU A 125 7.92 -2.45 17.23
N SER A 126 6.95 -2.59 18.14
CA SER A 126 6.45 -3.91 18.59
C SER A 126 5.41 -4.53 17.65
N LEU A 127 4.92 -3.78 16.68
CA LEU A 127 3.84 -4.18 15.79
C LEU A 127 4.30 -4.40 14.35
N VAL A 128 5.42 -3.78 13.95
CA VAL A 128 5.93 -3.91 12.57
C VAL A 128 6.84 -5.12 12.41
N ASP A 129 7.03 -5.55 11.17
CA ASP A 129 7.88 -6.68 10.78
C ASP A 129 9.18 -6.19 10.12
N ILE A 130 9.16 -4.96 9.61
CA ILE A 130 10.28 -4.32 8.90
C ILE A 130 10.42 -2.90 9.42
N VAL A 131 11.65 -2.43 9.61
CA VAL A 131 11.96 -1.01 9.85
C VAL A 131 12.88 -0.53 8.74
N LYS A 132 12.43 0.48 7.99
CA LYS A 132 13.17 1.15 6.94
C LYS A 132 13.97 2.29 7.56
N VAL A 133 15.28 2.27 7.39
CA VAL A 133 16.19 3.27 7.96
C VAL A 133 16.85 4.03 6.82
N ASP A 134 16.65 5.34 6.77
CA ASP A 134 17.35 6.22 5.84
C ASP A 134 18.83 6.36 6.24
N VAL A 135 19.67 5.54 5.61
CA VAL A 135 21.11 5.53 5.92
C VAL A 135 21.89 6.67 5.28
N LEU A 136 21.27 7.42 4.38
CA LEU A 136 21.86 8.63 3.80
C LEU A 136 21.71 9.83 4.74
N SER A 137 20.61 9.93 5.46
CA SER A 137 20.31 11.03 6.40
C SER A 137 21.05 10.86 7.75
N LEU A 138 21.65 9.70 8.03
CA LEU A 138 22.35 9.39 9.26
C LEU A 138 23.86 9.29 9.04
N SER A 139 24.64 9.73 10.02
CA SER A 139 26.06 9.38 10.07
C SER A 139 26.24 7.86 10.26
N PRO A 140 27.37 7.27 9.85
CA PRO A 140 27.65 5.84 10.05
C PRO A 140 27.49 5.35 11.49
N SER A 141 27.87 6.18 12.47
CA SER A 141 27.74 5.87 13.90
C SER A 141 26.29 5.94 14.39
N GLU A 142 25.49 6.84 13.85
CA GLU A 142 24.05 6.93 14.17
C GLU A 142 23.29 5.75 13.57
N ALA A 143 23.55 5.39 12.32
CA ALA A 143 22.95 4.21 11.70
C ALA A 143 23.27 2.93 12.49
N ALA A 144 24.52 2.75 12.92
CA ALA A 144 24.91 1.61 13.77
C ALA A 144 24.19 1.61 15.12
N ARG A 145 24.06 2.78 15.77
CA ARG A 145 23.32 2.92 17.03
C ARG A 145 21.85 2.57 16.86
N GLN A 146 21.19 3.05 15.78
CA GLN A 146 19.80 2.73 15.48
C GLN A 146 19.63 1.22 15.21
N ALA A 147 20.48 0.64 14.38
CA ALA A 147 20.46 -0.80 14.11
C ALA A 147 20.58 -1.61 15.40
N ALA A 148 21.56 -1.27 16.27
CA ALA A 148 21.75 -1.93 17.56
C ALA A 148 20.54 -1.76 18.49
N ALA A 149 19.91 -0.57 18.53
CA ALA A 149 18.72 -0.33 19.34
C ALA A 149 17.51 -1.15 18.88
N LEU A 150 17.41 -1.44 17.58
CA LEU A 150 16.32 -2.20 16.99
C LEU A 150 16.46 -3.72 17.16
N THR A 151 17.62 -4.25 17.56
CA THR A 151 17.81 -5.69 17.79
C THR A 151 16.93 -6.28 18.88
N ARG A 152 16.42 -5.46 19.80
CA ARG A 152 15.47 -5.87 20.84
C ARG A 152 14.06 -6.14 20.34
N TYR A 153 13.76 -5.77 19.08
CA TYR A 153 12.47 -6.01 18.44
C TYR A 153 12.63 -7.11 17.38
N PRO A 154 11.59 -7.93 17.14
CA PRO A 154 11.63 -8.99 16.13
C PRO A 154 11.41 -8.42 14.72
N VAL A 155 12.21 -7.43 14.32
CA VAL A 155 12.10 -6.73 13.05
C VAL A 155 13.25 -7.03 12.11
N ARG A 156 12.99 -6.99 10.82
CA ARG A 156 14.01 -6.96 9.77
C ARG A 156 14.39 -5.51 9.48
N LEU A 157 15.69 -5.24 9.33
CA LEU A 157 16.17 -3.92 8.98
C LEU A 157 16.30 -3.80 7.45
N LEU A 158 15.72 -2.74 6.89
CA LEU A 158 15.86 -2.34 5.51
C LEU A 158 16.67 -1.04 5.45
N ALA A 159 17.80 -1.07 4.74
CA ALA A 159 18.60 0.12 4.49
C ALA A 159 18.06 0.83 3.24
N GLU A 160 17.63 2.08 3.42
CA GLU A 160 17.17 2.92 2.33
C GLU A 160 18.24 3.87 1.84
N LYS A 161 18.07 4.34 0.60
CA LYS A 161 18.95 5.33 -0.06
C LYS A 161 20.41 4.88 -0.10
N VAL A 162 20.64 3.57 -0.27
CA VAL A 162 21.97 3.00 -0.43
C VAL A 162 22.52 3.39 -1.80
N GLU A 163 23.54 4.25 -1.84
CA GLU A 163 24.08 4.81 -3.07
C GLU A 163 25.40 4.17 -3.52
N THR A 164 26.12 3.53 -2.60
CA THR A 164 27.44 2.95 -2.90
C THR A 164 27.61 1.55 -2.33
N HIS A 165 28.54 0.79 -2.90
CA HIS A 165 28.92 -0.55 -2.39
C HIS A 165 29.40 -0.48 -0.93
N GLU A 166 30.17 0.55 -0.58
CA GLU A 166 30.72 0.76 0.75
C GLU A 166 29.62 0.91 1.81
N VAL A 167 28.56 1.69 1.49
CA VAL A 167 27.39 1.85 2.34
C VAL A 167 26.66 0.51 2.48
N ALA A 168 26.50 -0.24 1.38
CA ALA A 168 25.84 -1.54 1.40
C ALA A 168 26.57 -2.54 2.32
N GLU A 169 27.90 -2.66 2.20
CA GLU A 169 28.70 -3.58 3.05
C GLU A 169 28.66 -3.16 4.52
N ARG A 170 28.74 -1.87 4.80
CA ARG A 170 28.59 -1.35 6.17
C ARG A 170 27.24 -1.71 6.77
N CYS A 171 26.14 -1.50 6.01
CA CYS A 171 24.80 -1.85 6.48
C CYS A 171 24.66 -3.36 6.71
N ARG A 172 25.26 -4.21 5.86
CA ARG A 172 25.31 -5.67 6.07
C ARG A 172 25.98 -6.02 7.39
N ALA A 173 27.13 -5.42 7.67
CA ALA A 173 27.85 -5.63 8.92
C ALA A 173 27.07 -5.15 10.15
N GLN A 174 26.15 -4.19 9.99
CA GLN A 174 25.26 -3.68 11.04
C GLN A 174 23.96 -4.48 11.20
N GLY A 175 23.75 -5.56 10.43
CA GLY A 175 22.60 -6.44 10.57
C GLY A 175 21.41 -6.09 9.66
N PHE A 176 21.56 -5.19 8.70
CA PHE A 176 20.54 -4.95 7.67
C PHE A 176 20.43 -6.17 6.75
N THR A 177 19.21 -6.57 6.45
CA THR A 177 18.90 -7.76 5.64
C THR A 177 18.13 -7.44 4.35
N LEU A 178 17.65 -6.22 4.22
CA LEU A 178 16.99 -5.69 3.03
C LEU A 178 17.65 -4.37 2.62
N PHE A 179 17.67 -4.08 1.32
CA PHE A 179 18.40 -2.95 0.76
C PHE A 179 17.62 -2.30 -0.37
N GLN A 180 17.57 -0.97 -0.37
CA GLN A 180 16.97 -0.15 -1.40
C GLN A 180 17.83 1.08 -1.65
N GLY A 181 17.99 1.48 -2.92
CA GLY A 181 18.76 2.66 -3.28
C GLY A 181 19.35 2.58 -4.69
N PHE A 182 19.95 3.67 -5.15
CA PHE A 182 20.46 3.79 -6.52
C PHE A 182 21.60 2.81 -6.85
N PHE A 183 22.33 2.36 -5.84
CA PHE A 183 23.35 1.33 -5.99
C PHE A 183 22.77 0.01 -6.48
N TYR A 184 21.57 -0.36 -5.99
CA TYR A 184 20.91 -1.60 -6.36
C TYR A 184 19.95 -1.43 -7.55
N GLY A 185 19.29 -0.30 -7.69
CA GLY A 185 18.36 -0.04 -8.79
C GLY A 185 17.60 1.27 -8.62
N ARG A 186 17.32 1.91 -9.74
CA ARG A 186 16.49 3.13 -9.79
C ARG A 186 15.02 2.77 -9.89
N ALA A 187 14.15 3.69 -9.46
CA ALA A 187 12.72 3.54 -9.64
C ALA A 187 12.36 3.54 -11.14
N GLU A 188 11.56 2.57 -11.55
CA GLU A 188 11.07 2.41 -12.92
C GLU A 188 9.62 2.89 -13.01
N VAL A 189 9.33 3.76 -13.99
CA VAL A 189 7.96 4.19 -14.29
C VAL A 189 7.28 3.14 -15.17
N VAL A 190 6.21 2.55 -14.65
CA VAL A 190 5.40 1.61 -15.42
C VAL A 190 4.22 2.34 -16.05
N ARG A 191 4.11 2.25 -17.37
CA ARG A 191 3.02 2.86 -18.15
C ARG A 191 2.01 1.80 -18.55
N GLY A 192 0.74 2.08 -18.35
CA GLY A 192 -0.36 1.22 -18.80
C GLY A 192 -1.52 2.05 -19.34
N LYS A 193 -2.38 1.43 -20.16
CA LYS A 193 -3.65 2.06 -20.57
C LYS A 193 -4.61 1.98 -19.37
N LYS A 194 -5.09 3.13 -18.92
CA LYS A 194 -6.10 3.24 -17.87
C LYS A 194 -7.48 3.44 -18.52
N LEU A 195 -8.48 2.66 -18.10
CA LEU A 195 -9.87 2.99 -18.34
C LEU A 195 -10.23 4.14 -17.41
N ALA A 196 -10.70 5.26 -17.95
CA ALA A 196 -11.19 6.37 -17.16
C ALA A 196 -12.69 6.21 -16.89
N PRO A 197 -13.16 6.38 -15.64
CA PRO A 197 -14.59 6.36 -15.35
C PRO A 197 -15.27 7.61 -15.92
N SER A 198 -16.54 7.44 -16.29
CA SER A 198 -17.40 8.57 -16.65
C SER A 198 -17.74 9.40 -15.40
N GLN A 199 -18.23 10.64 -15.58
CA GLN A 199 -18.70 11.46 -14.46
C GLN A 199 -19.87 10.79 -13.72
N ILE A 200 -20.73 10.06 -14.43
CA ILE A 200 -21.83 9.28 -13.85
C ILE A 200 -21.26 8.15 -12.97
N THR A 201 -20.24 7.44 -13.44
CA THR A 201 -19.54 6.39 -12.67
C THR A 201 -18.91 6.97 -11.40
N LYS A 202 -18.28 8.15 -11.47
CA LYS A 202 -17.69 8.82 -10.30
C LYS A 202 -18.76 9.16 -9.25
N ALA A 203 -19.89 9.75 -9.67
CA ALA A 203 -20.99 10.05 -8.77
C ALA A 203 -21.58 8.80 -8.12
N ARG A 204 -21.75 7.72 -8.91
CA ARG A 204 -22.21 6.41 -8.42
C ARG A 204 -21.24 5.81 -7.40
N LEU A 205 -19.94 5.84 -7.66
CA LEU A 205 -18.92 5.37 -6.72
C LEU A 205 -19.02 6.05 -5.36
N ILE A 206 -19.15 7.39 -5.35
CA ILE A 206 -19.29 8.17 -4.13
C ILE A 206 -20.56 7.75 -3.37
N SER A 207 -21.69 7.67 -4.06
CA SER A 207 -22.97 7.28 -3.46
C SER A 207 -22.92 5.88 -2.84
N LEU A 208 -22.35 4.89 -3.56
CA LEU A 208 -22.23 3.51 -3.07
C LEU A 208 -21.23 3.38 -1.91
N ALA A 209 -20.15 4.15 -1.94
CA ALA A 209 -19.15 4.14 -0.88
C ALA A 209 -19.65 4.78 0.43
N ALA A 210 -20.52 5.80 0.32
CA ALA A 210 -21.09 6.52 1.47
C ALA A 210 -22.28 5.80 2.12
N ASP A 211 -22.94 4.86 1.45
CA ASP A 211 -24.10 4.15 1.97
C ASP A 211 -23.66 2.98 2.88
N GLN A 212 -23.79 3.18 4.19
CA GLN A 212 -23.40 2.19 5.21
C GLN A 212 -24.38 1.01 5.30
N GLU A 213 -25.64 1.23 5.03
CA GLU A 213 -26.72 0.25 5.17
C GLU A 213 -26.98 -0.56 3.89
N ILE A 214 -26.27 -0.25 2.80
CA ILE A 214 -26.48 -0.92 1.52
C ILE A 214 -26.23 -2.42 1.60
N GLU A 215 -27.18 -3.22 1.18
CA GLU A 215 -27.09 -4.66 1.11
C GLU A 215 -26.20 -5.12 -0.05
N LEU A 216 -25.63 -6.33 0.08
CA LEU A 216 -24.70 -6.89 -0.91
C LEU A 216 -25.36 -7.02 -2.29
N GLU A 217 -26.62 -7.39 -2.35
CA GLU A 217 -27.41 -7.55 -3.58
C GLU A 217 -27.51 -6.24 -4.37
N LYS A 218 -27.80 -5.12 -3.68
CA LYS A 218 -27.83 -3.78 -4.31
C LYS A 218 -26.46 -3.33 -4.77
N LEU A 219 -25.38 -3.68 -4.03
CA LEU A 219 -24.02 -3.46 -4.49
C LEU A 219 -23.72 -4.23 -5.77
N ILE A 220 -24.10 -5.51 -5.83
CA ILE A 220 -23.94 -6.36 -7.01
C ILE A 220 -24.66 -5.77 -8.22
N GLU A 221 -25.91 -5.37 -8.07
CA GLU A 221 -26.70 -4.74 -9.14
C GLU A 221 -26.03 -3.46 -9.65
N SER A 222 -25.63 -2.57 -8.72
CA SER A 222 -25.04 -1.28 -9.05
C SER A 222 -23.68 -1.43 -9.73
N ILE A 223 -22.85 -2.37 -9.27
CA ILE A 223 -21.54 -2.67 -9.87
C ILE A 223 -21.73 -3.33 -11.24
N SER A 224 -22.69 -4.26 -11.37
CA SER A 224 -22.96 -4.97 -12.62
C SER A 224 -23.49 -4.04 -13.72
N ALA A 225 -24.20 -2.98 -13.35
CA ALA A 225 -24.71 -1.97 -14.28
C ALA A 225 -23.63 -1.02 -14.81
N ASP A 226 -22.41 -1.08 -14.29
CA ASP A 226 -21.30 -0.20 -14.67
C ASP A 226 -20.12 -1.01 -15.19
N VAL A 227 -19.76 -0.79 -16.46
CA VAL A 227 -18.65 -1.54 -17.12
C VAL A 227 -17.31 -1.30 -16.44
N PHE A 228 -17.03 -0.06 -16.00
CA PHE A 228 -15.78 0.28 -15.32
C PHE A 228 -15.67 -0.47 -13.98
N LEU A 229 -16.73 -0.42 -13.16
CA LEU A 229 -16.75 -1.09 -11.86
C LEU A 229 -16.70 -2.60 -11.99
N SER A 230 -17.48 -3.17 -12.91
CA SER A 230 -17.47 -4.61 -13.20
C SER A 230 -16.08 -5.09 -13.60
N TYR A 231 -15.44 -4.39 -14.54
CA TYR A 231 -14.09 -4.72 -15.00
C TYR A 231 -13.07 -4.66 -13.83
N LYS A 232 -13.09 -3.58 -13.05
CA LYS A 232 -12.16 -3.37 -11.93
C LYS A 232 -12.32 -4.44 -10.85
N LEU A 233 -13.57 -4.77 -10.44
CA LEU A 233 -13.83 -5.79 -9.44
C LEU A 233 -13.41 -7.17 -9.91
N LEU A 234 -13.80 -7.57 -11.13
CA LEU A 234 -13.42 -8.86 -11.69
C LEU A 234 -11.90 -9.00 -11.85
N LYS A 235 -11.23 -7.92 -12.21
CA LYS A 235 -9.78 -7.90 -12.34
C LYS A 235 -9.08 -8.05 -10.99
N LEU A 236 -9.59 -7.41 -9.94
CA LEU A 236 -9.10 -7.59 -8.58
C LEU A 236 -9.20 -9.05 -8.16
N VAL A 237 -10.39 -9.63 -8.24
CA VAL A 237 -10.68 -10.98 -7.74
C VAL A 237 -9.96 -12.06 -8.54
N ASN A 238 -9.86 -11.92 -9.86
CA ASN A 238 -9.10 -12.83 -10.73
C ASN A 238 -7.59 -12.63 -10.64
N SER A 239 -7.12 -11.86 -9.67
CA SER A 239 -5.69 -11.77 -9.45
C SER A 239 -5.15 -13.14 -9.01
N VAL A 240 -3.94 -13.48 -9.49
CA VAL A 240 -3.27 -14.78 -9.21
C VAL A 240 -3.22 -15.10 -7.71
N TYR A 241 -3.28 -14.06 -6.88
CA TYR A 241 -3.16 -14.14 -5.44
C TYR A 241 -4.43 -14.57 -4.69
N PHE A 242 -5.60 -14.47 -5.32
CA PHE A 242 -6.79 -15.10 -4.75
C PHE A 242 -6.78 -16.63 -4.93
N GLY A 243 -5.73 -17.18 -5.59
CA GLY A 243 -5.50 -18.63 -5.68
C GLY A 243 -6.62 -19.41 -6.37
N LEU A 244 -7.44 -18.73 -7.16
CA LEU A 244 -8.60 -19.34 -7.78
C LEU A 244 -8.18 -20.31 -8.89
N ALA A 245 -8.64 -21.53 -8.79
CA ALA A 245 -8.43 -22.56 -9.81
C ALA A 245 -9.15 -22.21 -11.13
N MET A 246 -10.20 -21.39 -11.08
CA MET A 246 -11.00 -20.96 -12.22
C MET A 246 -11.22 -19.45 -12.20
N GLN A 247 -11.27 -18.85 -13.40
CA GLN A 247 -11.57 -17.43 -13.56
C GLN A 247 -13.01 -17.10 -13.21
N ILE A 248 -13.22 -16.12 -12.32
CA ILE A 248 -14.53 -15.57 -12.00
C ILE A 248 -14.95 -14.60 -13.11
N ARG A 249 -16.14 -14.81 -13.69
CA ARG A 249 -16.67 -14.03 -14.80
C ARG A 249 -17.89 -13.20 -14.43
N HIS A 250 -18.44 -13.39 -13.22
CA HIS A 250 -19.67 -12.73 -12.77
C HIS A 250 -19.40 -11.87 -11.54
N VAL A 251 -19.88 -10.62 -11.57
CA VAL A 251 -19.73 -9.65 -10.47
C VAL A 251 -20.33 -10.19 -9.17
N GLY A 252 -21.50 -10.83 -9.23
CA GLY A 252 -22.12 -11.44 -8.06
C GLY A 252 -21.21 -12.46 -7.37
N HIS A 253 -20.59 -13.38 -8.14
CA HIS A 253 -19.67 -14.36 -7.57
C HIS A 253 -18.45 -13.68 -6.94
N ALA A 254 -17.89 -12.65 -7.59
CA ALA A 254 -16.78 -11.88 -7.05
C ALA A 254 -17.16 -11.18 -5.73
N ALA A 255 -18.34 -10.55 -5.69
CA ALA A 255 -18.83 -9.83 -4.52
C ALA A 255 -19.14 -10.77 -3.34
N TYR A 256 -19.78 -11.93 -3.58
CA TYR A 256 -20.02 -12.93 -2.54
C TYR A 256 -18.72 -13.49 -1.97
N MET A 257 -17.71 -13.71 -2.81
CA MET A 257 -16.40 -14.19 -2.35
C MET A 257 -15.68 -13.19 -1.47
N LEU A 258 -15.77 -11.89 -1.78
CA LEU A 258 -15.17 -10.83 -0.97
C LEU A 258 -15.95 -10.54 0.30
N GLY A 259 -17.27 -10.64 0.25
CA GLY A 259 -18.21 -10.20 1.27
C GLY A 259 -18.43 -8.69 1.29
N THR A 260 -19.56 -8.27 1.89
CA THR A 260 -20.04 -6.89 1.88
C THR A 260 -18.98 -5.88 2.35
N LYS A 261 -18.31 -6.16 3.47
CA LYS A 261 -17.29 -5.25 4.04
C LYS A 261 -16.16 -4.96 3.04
N ARG A 262 -15.59 -5.98 2.41
CA ARG A 262 -14.47 -5.79 1.45
C ARG A 262 -14.93 -5.13 0.14
N VAL A 263 -16.14 -5.41 -0.32
CA VAL A 263 -16.70 -4.72 -1.49
C VAL A 263 -16.88 -3.23 -1.20
N LYS A 264 -17.41 -2.86 -0.04
CA LYS A 264 -17.53 -1.46 0.39
C LYS A 264 -16.16 -0.77 0.49
N GLN A 265 -15.19 -1.41 1.15
CA GLN A 265 -13.82 -0.89 1.24
C GLN A 265 -13.19 -0.70 -0.15
N TRP A 266 -13.37 -1.67 -1.06
CA TRP A 266 -12.88 -1.56 -2.43
C TRP A 266 -13.55 -0.40 -3.20
N LEU A 267 -14.87 -0.20 -3.04
CA LEU A 267 -15.57 0.95 -3.63
C LEU A 267 -15.02 2.27 -3.10
N CYS A 268 -14.79 2.37 -1.78
CA CYS A 268 -14.22 3.56 -1.16
C CYS A 268 -12.83 3.87 -1.73
N VAL A 269 -11.93 2.89 -1.76
CA VAL A 269 -10.57 3.06 -2.32
C VAL A 269 -10.63 3.43 -3.81
N THR A 270 -11.55 2.81 -4.57
CA THR A 270 -11.73 3.12 -6.00
C THR A 270 -12.26 4.54 -6.18
N ALA A 271 -13.21 4.99 -5.36
CA ALA A 271 -13.71 6.36 -5.36
C ALA A 271 -12.59 7.37 -5.10
N LEU A 272 -11.79 7.14 -4.06
CA LEU A 272 -10.66 8.00 -3.71
C LEU A 272 -9.59 8.06 -4.81
N ALA A 273 -9.33 6.95 -5.50
CA ALA A 273 -8.39 6.90 -6.62
C ALA A 273 -8.84 7.73 -7.85
N GLU A 274 -10.15 7.89 -8.04
CA GLU A 274 -10.74 8.60 -9.18
C GLU A 274 -11.18 10.04 -8.87
N MET A 275 -11.07 10.47 -7.60
CA MET A 275 -11.33 11.84 -7.19
C MET A 275 -10.06 12.67 -7.21
N ASP A 276 -10.16 13.92 -7.68
CA ASP A 276 -9.15 14.93 -7.41
C ASP A 276 -9.24 15.35 -5.94
N ALA A 277 -8.13 15.84 -5.38
CA ALA A 277 -8.06 16.25 -3.97
C ALA A 277 -9.19 17.24 -3.61
N SER A 278 -10.22 16.77 -2.97
CA SER A 278 -11.37 17.54 -2.52
C SER A 278 -11.70 17.24 -1.05
N PRO A 279 -12.33 18.17 -0.31
CA PRO A 279 -12.76 17.93 1.08
C PRO A 279 -13.63 16.67 1.25
N MET A 280 -14.37 16.29 0.21
CA MET A 280 -15.25 15.11 0.20
C MET A 280 -14.47 13.78 0.28
N SER A 281 -13.17 13.76 -0.09
CA SER A 281 -12.34 12.56 0.03
C SER A 281 -12.06 12.17 1.49
N GLN A 282 -12.00 13.14 2.40
CA GLN A 282 -11.80 12.89 3.84
C GLN A 282 -13.04 12.29 4.50
N GLU A 283 -14.23 12.76 4.13
CA GLU A 283 -15.49 12.23 4.64
C GLU A 283 -15.69 10.75 4.27
N LEU A 284 -15.36 10.37 3.02
CA LEU A 284 -15.48 8.98 2.55
C LEU A 284 -14.63 7.98 3.37
N VAL A 285 -13.46 8.38 3.82
CA VAL A 285 -12.60 7.52 4.65
C VAL A 285 -13.19 7.35 6.05
N CYS A 286 -13.71 8.43 6.64
CA CYS A 286 -14.39 8.37 7.94
C CYS A 286 -15.61 7.43 7.89
N PHE A 287 -16.40 7.47 6.83
CA PHE A 287 -17.57 6.59 6.66
C PHE A 287 -17.21 5.12 6.49
N SER A 288 -16.03 4.78 5.98
CA SER A 288 -15.60 3.38 5.84
C SER A 288 -15.03 2.78 7.12
N ALA A 289 -14.77 3.60 8.16
CA ALA A 289 -14.20 3.18 9.44
C ALA A 289 -15.27 2.77 10.47
N LEU A 290 -16.52 3.20 10.28
CA LEU A 290 -17.67 2.84 11.12
C LEU A 290 -18.33 1.54 10.61
#